data_89c83cccdc95c3f857907e2184478593
#
_entry.id   89c83cccdc95c3f857907e2184478593
#
_cell.length_a   1.000
_cell.length_b   1.000
_cell.length_c   1.000
_cell.angle_alpha   90.00
_cell.angle_beta   90.00
_cell.angle_gamma   90.00
#
_symmetry.space_group_name_H-M   'P 1'
#
loop_
_entity.id
_entity.type
_entity.pdbx_description
1 polymer ?
#
loop_
_entity_poly.entity_id
_entity_poly.type
_entity_poly.pdbx_seq_one_letter_code
_entity_poly.pdbx_strand_id
1 'polypeptide(L)'
;MRDFKDLKIAVAGTGYVGLSIATLLSQHHKVMAVDIVPEKVELINNKKSPIQDEYIEKYLAEKELDLTATLDAKEAYSDADFVVIAAPTNYDSKKNFFDTSAVEAVIKLVIEYNPEAIMVIKSTIPVGFTASVREKYHCDNIIFSPEFLRESKALYDNLYPSRIIVGTDVENARLVKAAHTFAELLQEGAIKENIDTLFMGFTEAEAESGHYRKPL
;
A
#
# COMPACT_ATOMS: atom_id res chain seq x y z
N MET A 1 4.17 15.08 10.06
CA MET A 1 4.28 14.70 8.62
C MET A 1 5.02 15.80 7.88
N ARG A 2 5.93 15.44 7.00
CA ARG A 2 6.69 16.37 6.14
C ARG A 2 5.79 17.06 5.13
N ASP A 3 6.30 18.11 4.50
CA ASP A 3 5.64 18.71 3.34
C ASP A 3 5.49 17.67 2.22
N PHE A 4 4.46 17.81 1.40
CA PHE A 4 4.11 16.82 0.37
C PHE A 4 5.28 16.39 -0.51
N LYS A 5 6.07 17.35 -1.00
CA LYS A 5 7.24 17.08 -1.86
C LYS A 5 8.38 16.29 -1.18
N ASP A 6 8.41 16.29 0.15
CA ASP A 6 9.48 15.67 0.96
C ASP A 6 9.02 14.38 1.65
N LEU A 7 7.80 13.91 1.36
CA LEU A 7 7.25 12.70 1.96
C LEU A 7 8.12 11.48 1.69
N LYS A 8 8.36 10.70 2.73
CA LYS A 8 9.05 9.42 2.68
C LYS A 8 8.06 8.29 2.89
N ILE A 9 8.13 7.29 2.05
CA ILE A 9 7.17 6.20 2.01
C ILE A 9 7.91 4.87 2.13
N ALA A 10 7.41 4.01 3.01
CA ALA A 10 7.78 2.62 3.05
C ALA A 10 6.65 1.76 2.48
N VAL A 11 6.99 0.69 1.79
CA VAL A 11 6.03 -0.29 1.26
C VAL A 11 6.40 -1.66 1.79
N ALA A 12 5.49 -2.28 2.52
CA ALA A 12 5.67 -3.62 3.07
C ALA A 12 5.08 -4.67 2.13
N GLY A 13 5.95 -5.48 1.55
CA GLY A 13 5.61 -6.48 0.55
C GLY A 13 5.90 -6.03 -0.88
N THR A 14 6.51 -6.91 -1.66
CA THR A 14 6.90 -6.65 -3.06
C THR A 14 6.26 -7.61 -4.04
N GLY A 15 5.02 -8.03 -3.74
CA GLY A 15 4.14 -8.66 -4.71
C GLY A 15 3.60 -7.63 -5.71
N TYR A 16 2.63 -8.02 -6.53
CA TYR A 16 2.12 -7.13 -7.59
C TYR A 16 1.50 -5.85 -7.04
N VAL A 17 0.82 -5.87 -5.90
CA VAL A 17 0.26 -4.66 -5.27
C VAL A 17 1.36 -3.78 -4.72
N GLY A 18 2.24 -4.32 -3.88
CA GLY A 18 3.29 -3.54 -3.22
C GLY A 18 4.31 -2.98 -4.18
N LEU A 19 4.82 -3.79 -5.10
CA LEU A 19 5.85 -3.34 -6.05
C LEU A 19 5.30 -2.34 -7.07
N SER A 20 4.06 -2.49 -7.52
CA SER A 20 3.45 -1.52 -8.42
C SER A 20 3.28 -0.15 -7.77
N ILE A 21 2.85 -0.10 -6.50
CA ILE A 21 2.75 1.14 -5.73
C ILE A 21 4.14 1.72 -5.46
N ALA A 22 5.10 0.90 -5.04
CA ALA A 22 6.47 1.36 -4.81
C ALA A 22 7.08 2.00 -6.06
N THR A 23 6.89 1.37 -7.21
CA THR A 23 7.33 1.90 -8.51
C THR A 23 6.62 3.20 -8.86
N LEU A 24 5.30 3.26 -8.69
CA LEU A 24 4.49 4.44 -8.95
C LEU A 24 4.97 5.65 -8.14
N LEU A 25 5.10 5.48 -6.82
CA LEU A 25 5.40 6.56 -5.88
C LEU A 25 6.87 6.98 -5.95
N SER A 26 7.78 6.08 -6.29
CA SER A 26 9.22 6.38 -6.38
C SER A 26 9.61 7.25 -7.59
N GLN A 27 8.68 7.52 -8.49
CA GLN A 27 8.87 8.53 -9.53
C GLN A 27 9.07 9.94 -8.94
N HIS A 28 8.48 10.24 -7.79
CA HIS A 28 8.45 11.58 -7.20
C HIS A 28 8.85 11.64 -5.72
N HIS A 29 8.91 10.50 -5.04
CA HIS A 29 9.20 10.42 -3.60
C HIS A 29 10.22 9.34 -3.30
N LYS A 30 10.90 9.49 -2.15
CA LYS A 30 11.76 8.44 -1.62
C LYS A 30 10.93 7.29 -1.11
N VAL A 31 11.11 6.11 -1.71
CA VAL A 31 10.40 4.88 -1.36
C VAL A 31 11.37 3.80 -0.95
N MET A 32 11.09 3.17 0.17
CA MET A 32 11.82 2.02 0.66
C MET A 32 10.86 0.81 0.73
N ALA A 33 11.10 -0.18 -0.10
CA ALA A 33 10.31 -1.40 -0.16
C ALA A 33 10.91 -2.49 0.74
N VAL A 34 10.09 -3.13 1.55
CA VAL A 34 10.50 -4.18 2.47
C VAL A 34 9.94 -5.52 2.01
N ASP A 35 10.79 -6.52 1.93
CA ASP A 35 10.38 -7.90 1.73
C ASP A 35 11.19 -8.82 2.62
N ILE A 36 10.68 -10.01 2.86
CA ILE A 36 11.37 -11.05 3.65
C ILE A 36 12.23 -11.99 2.78
N VAL A 37 12.12 -11.88 1.46
CA VAL A 37 12.81 -12.72 0.49
C VAL A 37 14.04 -11.99 -0.06
N PRO A 38 15.28 -12.42 0.29
CA PRO A 38 16.51 -11.73 -0.13
C PRO A 38 16.66 -11.59 -1.63
N GLU A 39 16.26 -12.58 -2.40
CA GLU A 39 16.36 -12.59 -3.87
C GLU A 39 15.49 -11.50 -4.51
N LYS A 40 14.32 -11.23 -3.94
CA LYS A 40 13.45 -10.14 -4.40
C LYS A 40 14.08 -8.77 -4.16
N VAL A 41 14.65 -8.58 -2.97
CA VAL A 41 15.36 -7.35 -2.59
C VAL A 41 16.54 -7.10 -3.54
N GLU A 42 17.33 -8.12 -3.80
CA GLU A 42 18.47 -8.03 -4.72
C GLU A 42 18.03 -7.66 -6.14
N LEU A 43 16.99 -8.31 -6.67
CA LEU A 43 16.46 -8.01 -8.00
C LEU A 43 16.00 -6.55 -8.12
N ILE A 44 15.22 -6.07 -7.18
CA ILE A 44 14.71 -4.68 -7.19
C ILE A 44 15.86 -3.68 -7.15
N ASN A 45 16.86 -3.89 -6.28
CA ASN A 45 18.02 -3.01 -6.18
C ASN A 45 18.92 -3.05 -7.44
N ASN A 46 18.84 -4.12 -8.23
CA ASN A 46 19.48 -4.26 -9.55
C ASN A 46 18.56 -3.83 -10.71
N LYS A 47 17.46 -3.12 -10.41
CA LYS A 47 16.50 -2.61 -11.41
C LYS A 47 15.83 -3.71 -12.23
N LYS A 48 15.57 -4.84 -11.60
CA LYS A 48 14.88 -6.00 -12.17
C LYS A 48 13.63 -6.32 -11.35
N SER A 49 12.57 -6.70 -12.04
CA SER A 49 11.32 -7.09 -11.38
C SER A 49 11.35 -8.55 -10.93
N PRO A 50 11.03 -8.84 -9.67
CA PRO A 50 10.84 -10.21 -9.21
C PRO A 50 9.49 -10.83 -9.63
N ILE A 51 8.63 -10.06 -10.28
CA ILE A 51 7.31 -10.49 -10.74
C ILE A 51 7.12 -10.18 -12.23
N GLN A 52 6.20 -10.89 -12.87
CA GLN A 52 5.84 -10.63 -14.27
C GLN A 52 4.87 -9.46 -14.37
N ASP A 53 5.38 -8.32 -14.75
CA ASP A 53 4.61 -7.11 -15.05
C ASP A 53 5.43 -6.25 -16.00
N GLU A 54 5.01 -6.16 -17.25
CA GLU A 54 5.75 -5.49 -18.31
C GLU A 54 6.07 -4.02 -17.97
N TYR A 55 5.13 -3.30 -17.39
CA TYR A 55 5.32 -1.89 -17.02
C TYR A 55 6.27 -1.74 -15.82
N ILE A 56 6.20 -2.63 -14.84
CA ILE A 56 7.17 -2.62 -13.72
C ILE A 56 8.58 -2.90 -14.25
N GLU A 57 8.74 -3.94 -15.07
CA GLU A 57 10.03 -4.28 -15.68
C GLU A 57 10.62 -3.09 -16.44
N LYS A 58 9.80 -2.45 -17.25
CA LYS A 58 10.19 -1.27 -18.03
C LYS A 58 10.55 -0.07 -17.14
N TYR A 59 9.73 0.24 -16.16
CA TYR A 59 9.96 1.39 -15.27
C TYR A 59 11.22 1.20 -14.44
N LEU A 60 11.45 0.00 -13.88
CA LEU A 60 12.67 -0.30 -13.12
C LEU A 60 13.93 -0.16 -13.99
N ALA A 61 13.86 -0.59 -15.25
CA ALA A 61 15.00 -0.56 -16.18
C ALA A 61 15.29 0.84 -16.76
N GLU A 62 14.25 1.63 -17.05
CA GLU A 62 14.36 2.84 -17.87
C GLU A 62 14.11 4.16 -17.12
N LYS A 63 13.35 4.14 -16.02
CA LYS A 63 13.02 5.36 -15.27
C LYS A 63 13.99 5.60 -14.12
N GLU A 64 14.22 6.87 -13.81
CA GLU A 64 14.89 7.26 -12.58
C GLU A 64 13.87 7.18 -11.43
N LEU A 65 14.04 6.17 -10.58
CA LEU A 65 13.18 5.92 -9.44
C LEU A 65 14.00 6.05 -8.15
N ASP A 66 13.48 6.79 -7.19
CA ASP A 66 14.06 6.84 -5.83
C ASP A 66 13.52 5.66 -5.01
N LEU A 67 13.87 4.46 -5.44
CA LEU A 67 13.42 3.19 -4.90
C LEU A 67 14.60 2.37 -4.40
N THR A 68 14.55 1.99 -3.14
CA THR A 68 15.48 1.04 -2.51
C THR A 68 14.67 -0.08 -1.87
N ALA A 69 15.10 -1.32 -2.04
CA ALA A 69 14.53 -2.47 -1.34
C ALA A 69 15.45 -2.91 -0.20
N THR A 70 14.87 -3.40 0.88
CA THR A 70 15.59 -3.83 2.07
C THR A 70 14.89 -5.01 2.77
N LEU A 71 15.68 -5.81 3.49
CA LEU A 71 15.18 -6.80 4.45
C LEU A 71 14.95 -6.19 5.83
N ASP A 72 15.45 -4.99 6.07
CA ASP A 72 15.42 -4.32 7.37
C ASP A 72 14.19 -3.41 7.51
N ALA A 73 13.16 -3.93 8.16
CA ALA A 73 11.93 -3.19 8.45
C ALA A 73 12.19 -1.94 9.31
N LYS A 74 13.12 -2.00 10.26
CA LYS A 74 13.47 -0.87 11.12
C LYS A 74 14.02 0.30 10.29
N GLU A 75 14.95 0.02 9.38
CA GLU A 75 15.49 1.03 8.47
C GLU A 75 14.38 1.70 7.65
N ALA A 76 13.47 0.90 7.10
CA ALA A 76 12.42 1.41 6.23
C ALA A 76 11.35 2.20 6.98
N TYR A 77 10.91 1.73 8.15
CA TYR A 77 9.75 2.32 8.84
C TYR A 77 10.10 3.50 9.74
N SER A 78 11.33 3.56 10.29
CA SER A 78 11.70 4.53 11.32
C SER A 78 11.54 5.99 10.90
N ASP A 79 11.72 6.30 9.63
CA ASP A 79 11.67 7.67 9.11
C ASP A 79 10.57 7.85 8.03
N ALA A 80 9.64 6.92 7.93
CA ALA A 80 8.54 6.99 6.97
C ALA A 80 7.39 7.86 7.47
N ASP A 81 6.82 8.68 6.59
CA ASP A 81 5.57 9.38 6.83
C ASP A 81 4.36 8.46 6.59
N PHE A 82 4.44 7.63 5.54
CA PHE A 82 3.46 6.60 5.22
C PHE A 82 4.13 5.23 5.14
N VAL A 83 3.44 4.23 5.66
CA VAL A 83 3.76 2.83 5.43
C VAL A 83 2.59 2.17 4.73
N VAL A 84 2.79 1.81 3.46
CA VAL A 84 1.80 1.08 2.67
C VAL A 84 1.96 -0.40 2.95
N ILE A 85 0.91 -1.05 3.43
CA ILE A 85 0.92 -2.47 3.79
C ILE A 85 0.30 -3.28 2.66
N ALA A 86 1.14 -3.99 1.94
CA ALA A 86 0.76 -4.89 0.84
C ALA A 86 1.25 -6.33 1.11
N ALA A 87 1.27 -6.72 2.37
CA ALA A 87 1.62 -8.06 2.81
C ALA A 87 0.57 -9.08 2.32
N PRO A 88 0.96 -10.34 2.04
CA PRO A 88 0.04 -11.34 1.54
C PRO A 88 -1.03 -11.70 2.57
N THR A 89 -2.25 -11.91 2.09
CA THR A 89 -3.37 -12.44 2.84
C THR A 89 -3.93 -13.66 2.13
N ASN A 90 -4.53 -14.60 2.87
CA ASN A 90 -5.09 -15.81 2.30
C ASN A 90 -6.45 -16.12 2.91
N TYR A 91 -7.38 -16.57 2.08
CA TYR A 91 -8.68 -17.03 2.50
C TYR A 91 -8.81 -18.54 2.33
N ASP A 92 -9.00 -19.24 3.46
CA ASP A 92 -9.29 -20.66 3.48
C ASP A 92 -10.81 -20.88 3.47
N SER A 93 -11.36 -21.25 2.32
CA SER A 93 -12.80 -21.46 2.16
C SER A 93 -13.33 -22.67 2.94
N LYS A 94 -12.48 -23.66 3.26
CA LYS A 94 -12.88 -24.85 4.04
C LYS A 94 -13.06 -24.51 5.52
N LYS A 95 -12.23 -23.61 6.01
CA LYS A 95 -12.27 -23.16 7.42
C LYS A 95 -13.07 -21.87 7.60
N ASN A 96 -13.51 -21.27 6.51
CA ASN A 96 -14.10 -19.92 6.49
C ASN A 96 -13.23 -18.92 7.28
N PHE A 97 -11.92 -18.99 7.01
CA PHE A 97 -10.90 -18.24 7.76
C PHE A 97 -10.06 -17.36 6.83
N PHE A 98 -9.87 -16.12 7.25
CA PHE A 98 -9.05 -15.16 6.54
C PHE A 98 -7.74 -14.95 7.32
N ASP A 99 -6.63 -15.40 6.76
CA ASP A 99 -5.31 -15.23 7.38
C ASP A 99 -4.76 -13.82 7.08
N THR A 100 -4.77 -12.98 8.09
CA THR A 100 -4.25 -11.62 8.08
C THR A 100 -2.98 -11.47 8.91
N SER A 101 -2.35 -12.56 9.30
CA SER A 101 -1.20 -12.57 10.21
C SER A 101 -0.01 -11.77 9.70
N ALA A 102 0.26 -11.81 8.39
CA ALA A 102 1.34 -11.02 7.80
C ALA A 102 1.07 -9.50 7.85
N VAL A 103 -0.18 -9.09 7.64
CA VAL A 103 -0.59 -7.69 7.79
C VAL A 103 -0.43 -7.21 9.24
N GLU A 104 -0.88 -8.01 10.19
CA GLU A 104 -0.75 -7.68 11.61
C GLU A 104 0.72 -7.64 12.06
N ALA A 105 1.57 -8.51 11.54
CA ALA A 105 3.00 -8.50 11.81
C ALA A 105 3.64 -7.17 11.37
N VAL A 106 3.27 -6.65 10.21
CA VAL A 106 3.73 -5.33 9.73
C VAL A 106 3.22 -4.21 10.64
N ILE A 107 1.95 -4.22 11.01
CA ILE A 107 1.37 -3.22 11.92
C ILE A 107 2.16 -3.15 13.23
N LYS A 108 2.47 -4.30 13.83
CA LYS A 108 3.27 -4.36 15.07
C LYS A 108 4.66 -3.75 14.91
N LEU A 109 5.34 -4.05 13.82
CA LEU A 109 6.68 -3.49 13.54
C LEU A 109 6.64 -1.99 13.33
N VAL A 110 5.63 -1.47 12.62
CA VAL A 110 5.48 -0.03 12.44
C VAL A 110 5.22 0.67 13.76
N ILE A 111 4.35 0.13 14.60
CA ILE A 111 4.08 0.69 15.95
C ILE A 111 5.36 0.69 16.80
N GLU A 112 6.17 -0.36 16.72
CA GLU A 112 7.43 -0.46 17.46
C GLU A 112 8.46 0.57 16.99
N TYR A 113 8.65 0.71 15.68
CA TYR A 113 9.72 1.53 15.12
C TYR A 113 9.33 2.99 14.83
N ASN A 114 8.06 3.23 14.53
CA ASN A 114 7.56 4.56 14.22
C ASN A 114 6.03 4.67 14.42
N PRO A 115 5.57 4.89 15.65
CA PRO A 115 4.14 4.99 15.94
C PRO A 115 3.45 6.20 15.30
N GLU A 116 4.21 7.18 14.83
CA GLU A 116 3.70 8.39 14.19
C GLU A 116 3.39 8.20 12.69
N ALA A 117 3.91 7.14 12.07
CA ALA A 117 3.66 6.87 10.66
C ALA A 117 2.18 6.56 10.41
N ILE A 118 1.66 7.04 9.29
CA ILE A 118 0.32 6.64 8.81
C ILE A 118 0.47 5.32 8.05
N MET A 119 -0.21 4.29 8.51
CA MET A 119 -0.29 3.01 7.83
C MET A 119 -1.48 2.99 6.87
N VAL A 120 -1.24 2.57 5.64
CA VAL A 120 -2.29 2.40 4.62
C VAL A 120 -2.36 0.93 4.24
N ILE A 121 -3.41 0.24 4.64
CA ILE A 121 -3.61 -1.16 4.26
C ILE A 121 -4.11 -1.22 2.82
N LYS A 122 -3.35 -1.88 1.97
CA LYS A 122 -3.69 -2.20 0.57
C LYS A 122 -3.97 -3.68 0.37
N SER A 123 -3.57 -4.52 1.31
CA SER A 123 -3.86 -5.95 1.30
C SER A 123 -5.36 -6.21 1.34
N THR A 124 -5.78 -7.33 0.76
CA THR A 124 -7.17 -7.77 0.86
C THR A 124 -7.46 -8.22 2.29
N ILE A 125 -8.49 -7.64 2.88
CA ILE A 125 -8.90 -7.87 4.26
C ILE A 125 -10.42 -8.06 4.34
N PRO A 126 -10.91 -8.73 5.38
CA PRO A 126 -12.36 -8.83 5.60
C PRO A 126 -12.95 -7.48 6.07
N VAL A 127 -14.25 -7.31 5.83
CA VAL A 127 -14.98 -6.13 6.31
C VAL A 127 -14.93 -6.08 7.84
N GLY A 128 -14.61 -4.90 8.38
CA GLY A 128 -14.45 -4.67 9.83
C GLY A 128 -13.01 -4.83 10.33
N PHE A 129 -12.09 -5.29 9.49
CA PHE A 129 -10.69 -5.53 9.88
C PHE A 129 -9.97 -4.27 10.34
N THR A 130 -10.07 -3.17 9.57
CA THR A 130 -9.36 -1.93 9.90
C THR A 130 -9.76 -1.40 11.27
N ALA A 131 -11.05 -1.34 11.56
CA ALA A 131 -11.55 -0.92 12.87
C ALA A 131 -11.05 -1.87 13.99
N SER A 132 -11.06 -3.18 13.73
CA SER A 132 -10.64 -4.18 14.73
C SER A 132 -9.15 -4.08 15.09
N VAL A 133 -8.25 -3.86 14.11
CA VAL A 133 -6.82 -3.74 14.41
C VAL A 133 -6.46 -2.40 15.04
N ARG A 134 -7.18 -1.33 14.69
CA ARG A 134 -7.04 -0.04 15.37
C ARG A 134 -7.36 -0.17 16.87
N GLU A 135 -8.42 -0.87 17.21
CA GLU A 135 -8.81 -1.15 18.61
C GLU A 135 -7.82 -2.10 19.28
N LYS A 136 -7.51 -3.22 18.63
CA LYS A 136 -6.61 -4.26 19.16
C LYS A 136 -5.23 -3.73 19.55
N TYR A 137 -4.66 -2.87 18.72
CA TYR A 137 -3.31 -2.32 18.90
C TYR A 137 -3.31 -0.90 19.48
N HIS A 138 -4.46 -0.36 19.86
CA HIS A 138 -4.61 1.00 20.37
C HIS A 138 -3.88 2.03 19.46
N CYS A 139 -4.05 1.90 18.15
CA CYS A 139 -3.39 2.72 17.16
C CYS A 139 -4.40 3.33 16.18
N ASP A 140 -4.50 4.67 16.21
CA ASP A 140 -5.41 5.40 15.33
C ASP A 140 -4.81 5.71 13.95
N ASN A 141 -3.52 5.47 13.76
CA ASN A 141 -2.80 5.82 12.52
C ASN A 141 -2.94 4.78 11.41
N ILE A 142 -4.09 4.15 11.29
CA ILE A 142 -4.35 3.12 10.27
C ILE A 142 -5.53 3.55 9.42
N ILE A 143 -5.31 3.62 8.10
CA ILE A 143 -6.35 3.82 7.09
C ILE A 143 -6.32 2.67 6.08
N PHE A 144 -7.33 2.58 5.24
CA PHE A 144 -7.49 1.52 4.26
C PHE A 144 -7.72 2.09 2.87
N SER A 145 -7.08 1.50 1.86
CA SER A 145 -7.35 1.84 0.46
C SER A 145 -7.41 0.56 -0.36
N PRO A 146 -8.58 0.17 -0.88
CA PRO A 146 -8.72 -1.02 -1.71
C PRO A 146 -7.90 -0.88 -3.00
N GLU A 147 -7.50 -2.03 -3.56
CA GLU A 147 -6.89 -2.11 -4.87
C GLU A 147 -7.85 -2.74 -5.86
N PHE A 148 -7.74 -2.35 -7.12
CA PHE A 148 -8.54 -2.87 -8.24
C PHE A 148 -7.63 -3.35 -9.37
N LEU A 149 -6.48 -3.93 -9.02
CA LEU A 149 -5.40 -4.25 -9.94
C LEU A 149 -5.51 -5.67 -10.48
N ARG A 150 -5.13 -5.83 -11.74
CA ARG A 150 -4.89 -7.15 -12.35
C ARG A 150 -3.45 -7.56 -12.10
N GLU A 151 -3.23 -8.83 -11.78
CA GLU A 151 -1.95 -9.35 -11.32
C GLU A 151 -0.78 -8.99 -12.26
N SER A 152 -0.87 -9.30 -13.54
CA SER A 152 0.21 -9.04 -14.50
C SER A 152 0.19 -7.63 -15.12
N LYS A 153 -0.71 -6.76 -14.69
CA LYS A 153 -0.90 -5.40 -15.19
C LYS A 153 -1.03 -4.37 -14.07
N ALA A 154 -0.46 -4.67 -12.93
CA ALA A 154 -0.66 -3.88 -11.72
C ALA A 154 -0.17 -2.43 -11.87
N LEU A 155 1.01 -2.22 -12.44
CA LEU A 155 1.50 -0.85 -12.66
C LEU A 155 0.66 -0.11 -13.70
N TYR A 156 0.28 -0.76 -14.80
CA TYR A 156 -0.61 -0.14 -15.78
C TYR A 156 -1.93 0.30 -15.12
N ASP A 157 -2.53 -0.54 -14.28
CA ASP A 157 -3.78 -0.22 -13.60
C ASP A 157 -3.60 0.89 -12.55
N ASN A 158 -2.41 1.08 -11.99
CA ASN A 158 -2.07 2.23 -11.14
C ASN A 158 -1.78 3.51 -11.96
N LEU A 159 -1.24 3.39 -13.17
CA LEU A 159 -1.02 4.53 -14.06
C LEU A 159 -2.33 5.06 -14.67
N TYR A 160 -3.29 4.18 -14.88
CA TYR A 160 -4.61 4.47 -15.43
C TYR A 160 -5.72 3.89 -14.54
N PRO A 161 -5.83 4.33 -13.28
CA PRO A 161 -6.79 3.75 -12.36
C PRO A 161 -8.23 4.09 -12.75
N SER A 162 -9.14 3.14 -12.56
CA SER A 162 -10.57 3.39 -12.74
C SER A 162 -11.10 4.39 -11.73
N ARG A 163 -10.64 4.26 -10.49
CA ARG A 163 -10.97 5.13 -9.35
C ARG A 163 -9.94 4.94 -8.23
N ILE A 164 -9.90 5.90 -7.33
CA ILE A 164 -9.15 5.85 -6.08
C ILE A 164 -10.15 5.92 -4.93
N ILE A 165 -10.06 4.97 -3.98
CA ILE A 165 -10.87 4.96 -2.77
C ILE A 165 -9.95 4.94 -1.57
N VAL A 166 -10.22 5.82 -0.60
CA VAL A 166 -9.54 5.81 0.69
C VAL A 166 -10.57 5.78 1.81
N GLY A 167 -10.51 4.72 2.60
CA GLY A 167 -11.28 4.58 3.83
C GLY A 167 -10.54 5.19 5.01
N THR A 168 -11.23 6.04 5.76
CA THR A 168 -10.67 6.77 6.91
C THR A 168 -11.69 6.91 8.02
N ASP A 169 -11.25 7.39 9.17
CA ASP A 169 -12.13 7.88 10.23
C ASP A 169 -12.59 9.30 9.85
N VAL A 170 -13.82 9.40 9.36
CA VAL A 170 -14.37 10.66 8.83
C VAL A 170 -14.55 11.74 9.90
N GLU A 171 -14.59 11.37 11.18
CA GLU A 171 -14.69 12.29 12.31
C GLU A 171 -13.30 12.77 12.79
N ASN A 172 -12.25 12.17 12.32
CA ASN A 172 -10.87 12.51 12.69
C ASN A 172 -10.22 13.37 11.59
N ALA A 173 -10.17 14.69 11.80
CA ALA A 173 -9.63 15.63 10.81
C ALA A 173 -8.19 15.31 10.38
N ARG A 174 -7.36 14.81 11.30
CA ARG A 174 -5.96 14.42 11.00
C ARG A 174 -5.92 13.22 10.04
N LEU A 175 -6.74 12.22 10.26
CA LEU A 175 -6.81 11.05 9.37
C LEU A 175 -7.48 11.37 8.03
N VAL A 176 -8.47 12.24 8.01
CA VAL A 176 -9.07 12.74 6.76
C VAL A 176 -8.00 13.45 5.92
N LYS A 177 -7.19 14.31 6.54
CA LYS A 177 -6.06 14.96 5.86
C LYS A 177 -5.05 13.94 5.33
N ALA A 178 -4.69 12.95 6.14
CA ALA A 178 -3.78 11.88 5.71
C ALA A 178 -4.34 11.08 4.52
N ALA A 179 -5.63 10.78 4.53
CA ALA A 179 -6.32 10.11 3.43
C ALA A 179 -6.27 10.94 2.13
N HIS A 180 -6.51 12.23 2.20
CA HIS A 180 -6.38 13.13 1.05
C HIS A 180 -4.95 13.21 0.54
N THR A 181 -3.97 13.29 1.41
CA THR A 181 -2.55 13.29 1.05
C THR A 181 -2.17 11.98 0.34
N PHE A 182 -2.62 10.85 0.85
CA PHE A 182 -2.36 9.55 0.20
C PHE A 182 -3.00 9.47 -1.19
N ALA A 183 -4.23 9.94 -1.35
CA ALA A 183 -4.87 10.01 -2.66
C ALA A 183 -4.10 10.90 -3.64
N GLU A 184 -3.59 12.04 -3.19
CA GLU A 184 -2.74 12.93 -4.01
C GLU A 184 -1.44 12.24 -4.44
N LEU A 185 -0.81 11.44 -3.59
CA LEU A 185 0.36 10.64 -3.95
C LEU A 185 0.06 9.67 -5.11
N LEU A 186 -1.09 9.00 -5.07
CA LEU A 186 -1.52 8.11 -6.14
C LEU A 186 -1.82 8.87 -7.44
N GLN A 187 -2.49 10.01 -7.33
CA GLN A 187 -2.81 10.87 -8.48
C GLN A 187 -1.55 11.44 -9.13
N GLU A 188 -0.58 11.86 -8.33
CA GLU A 188 0.70 12.39 -8.82
C GLU A 188 1.47 11.36 -9.64
N GLY A 189 1.48 10.09 -9.19
CA GLY A 189 2.16 9.01 -9.89
C GLY A 189 1.44 8.54 -11.15
N ALA A 190 0.12 8.70 -11.23
CA ALA A 190 -0.70 8.25 -12.34
C ALA A 190 -0.50 9.11 -13.61
N ILE A 191 -0.71 8.50 -14.77
CA ILE A 191 -0.75 9.22 -16.06
C ILE A 191 -2.16 9.76 -16.32
N LYS A 192 -3.19 8.96 -15.95
CA LYS A 192 -4.59 9.38 -16.09
C LYS A 192 -4.87 10.65 -15.29
N GLU A 193 -5.51 11.60 -15.93
CA GLU A 193 -6.00 12.83 -15.30
C GLU A 193 -7.46 12.68 -14.86
N ASN A 194 -7.91 13.53 -13.93
CA ASN A 194 -9.30 13.58 -13.47
C ASN A 194 -9.83 12.22 -12.97
N ILE A 195 -9.05 11.56 -12.11
CA ILE A 195 -9.42 10.27 -11.54
C ILE A 195 -10.52 10.46 -10.49
N ASP A 196 -11.60 9.69 -10.61
CA ASP A 196 -12.63 9.65 -9.58
C ASP A 196 -12.02 9.21 -8.25
N THR A 197 -12.08 10.09 -7.25
CA THR A 197 -11.46 9.87 -5.95
C THR A 197 -12.51 10.00 -4.86
N LEU A 198 -12.71 8.93 -4.08
CA LEU A 198 -13.75 8.82 -3.08
C LEU A 198 -13.14 8.61 -1.69
N PHE A 199 -13.68 9.33 -0.71
CA PHE A 199 -13.34 9.18 0.70
C PHE A 199 -14.56 8.71 1.48
N MET A 200 -14.40 7.71 2.32
CA MET A 200 -15.51 7.08 3.04
C MET A 200 -15.03 6.43 4.33
N GLY A 201 -15.95 5.90 5.13
CA GLY A 201 -15.62 5.12 6.31
C GLY A 201 -14.92 3.80 5.99
N PHE A 202 -14.27 3.19 6.96
CA PHE A 202 -13.52 1.94 6.77
C PHE A 202 -14.39 0.80 6.24
N THR A 203 -15.54 0.59 6.84
CA THR A 203 -16.45 -0.51 6.46
C THR A 203 -16.95 -0.37 5.03
N GLU A 204 -17.26 0.85 4.60
CA GLU A 204 -17.68 1.12 3.23
C GLU A 204 -16.55 0.84 2.24
N ALA A 205 -15.35 1.33 2.53
CA ALA A 205 -14.18 1.12 1.67
C ALA A 205 -13.80 -0.36 1.55
N GLU A 206 -13.88 -1.11 2.66
CA GLU A 206 -13.61 -2.55 2.68
C GLU A 206 -14.67 -3.32 1.88
N ALA A 207 -15.94 -2.91 1.94
CA ALA A 207 -17.02 -3.51 1.16
C ALA A 207 -16.84 -3.31 -0.35
N GLU A 208 -16.27 -2.18 -0.78
CA GLU A 208 -15.95 -1.91 -2.18
C GLU A 208 -14.93 -2.92 -2.74
N SER A 209 -13.97 -3.36 -1.96
CA SER A 209 -12.99 -4.37 -2.39
C SER A 209 -13.63 -5.75 -2.63
N GLY A 210 -14.69 -6.08 -1.91
CA GLY A 210 -15.41 -7.36 -2.03
C GLY A 210 -16.26 -7.50 -3.29
N HIS A 211 -16.73 -6.41 -3.88
CA HIS A 211 -17.64 -6.44 -5.04
C HIS A 211 -16.95 -6.92 -6.33
N TYR A 212 -15.65 -6.77 -6.44
CA TYR A 212 -14.88 -7.18 -7.62
C TYR A 212 -14.45 -8.66 -7.63
N ARG A 213 -14.71 -9.41 -6.56
CA ARG A 213 -14.30 -10.81 -6.41
C ARG A 213 -15.40 -11.84 -6.55
N LYS A 214 -16.61 -11.46 -6.97
CA LYS A 214 -17.59 -12.46 -7.37
C LYS A 214 -17.23 -12.91 -8.78
N PRO A 215 -16.81 -14.17 -8.96
CA PRO A 215 -16.78 -14.72 -10.32
C PRO A 215 -18.22 -14.72 -10.86
N LEU A 216 -18.37 -14.23 -12.06
CA LEU A 216 -19.58 -14.42 -12.86
C LEU A 216 -19.74 -15.92 -13.14
#